data_650281db151629a2bcebe5cb44dee7b3
#
_entry.id   650281db151629a2bcebe5cb44dee7b3
#
_cell.length_a   1.000
_cell.length_b   1.000
_cell.length_c   1.000
_cell.angle_alpha   90.00
_cell.angle_beta   90.00
_cell.angle_gamma   90.00
#
_symmetry.space_group_name_H-M   'P 1'
#
loop_
_entity.id
_entity.type
_entity.pdbx_description
1 polymer ?
#
loop_
_entity_poly.entity_id
_entity_poly.type
_entity_poly.pdbx_seq_one_letter_code
_entity_poly.pdbx_strand_id
1 'polypeptide(L)'
;MEIKTMSRKTSTIDLKGKQYATVPARIKEFREDRLVDYRERIDGTIDLVITEAGKFQALRFDIDTMNIKQQTHWDGRWRVVLFDIPEKKRQARDALRDKLRDLGFFEFQKSVFIYPYPCEQEINFVLEFFEIRNYVHYAELSKLTNDAPLKLHFHLP
;
A
#
# COMPACT_ATOMS: atom_id res chain seq x y z
N MET A 1 -16.21 15.81 -7.68
CA MET A 1 -15.14 14.85 -8.01
C MET A 1 -15.62 13.48 -7.54
N GLU A 2 -16.10 12.69 -8.48
CA GLU A 2 -16.79 11.43 -8.19
C GLU A 2 -15.82 10.40 -7.64
N ILE A 3 -16.13 9.92 -6.44
CA ILE A 3 -15.52 8.70 -5.91
C ILE A 3 -16.00 7.58 -6.84
N LYS A 4 -15.12 7.11 -7.72
CA LYS A 4 -15.37 5.90 -8.51
C LYS A 4 -15.70 4.78 -7.53
N THR A 5 -16.97 4.46 -7.45
CA THR A 5 -17.52 3.30 -6.76
C THR A 5 -16.75 2.08 -7.25
N MET A 6 -15.79 1.59 -6.44
CA MET A 6 -15.15 0.31 -6.74
C MET A 6 -16.24 -0.75 -6.77
N SER A 7 -16.57 -1.19 -7.98
CA SER A 7 -17.49 -2.27 -8.25
C SER A 7 -17.23 -3.42 -7.28
N ARG A 8 -18.31 -3.91 -6.63
CA ARG A 8 -18.27 -5.13 -5.82
C ARG A 8 -17.71 -6.25 -6.69
N LYS A 9 -16.43 -6.58 -6.58
CA LYS A 9 -15.86 -7.75 -7.24
C LYS A 9 -16.42 -8.96 -6.53
N THR A 10 -17.47 -9.53 -7.11
CA THR A 10 -17.97 -10.85 -6.73
C THR A 10 -17.13 -11.88 -7.49
N SER A 11 -16.39 -12.71 -6.79
CA SER A 11 -15.69 -13.84 -7.39
C SER A 11 -16.53 -15.09 -7.19
N THR A 12 -16.95 -15.73 -8.28
CA THR A 12 -17.64 -17.02 -8.25
C THR A 12 -16.59 -18.12 -8.27
N ILE A 13 -16.60 -18.99 -7.28
CA ILE A 13 -15.74 -20.17 -7.21
C ILE A 13 -16.59 -21.38 -7.59
N ASP A 14 -16.20 -22.05 -8.68
CA ASP A 14 -16.80 -23.32 -9.11
C ASP A 14 -16.15 -24.46 -8.32
N LEU A 15 -16.95 -25.12 -7.50
CA LEU A 15 -16.56 -26.31 -6.74
C LEU A 15 -16.93 -27.62 -7.46
N LYS A 16 -17.45 -27.55 -8.70
CA LYS A 16 -17.79 -28.73 -9.49
C LYS A 16 -16.56 -29.58 -9.79
N GLY A 17 -16.60 -30.82 -9.39
CA GLY A 17 -15.56 -31.82 -9.67
C GLY A 17 -14.53 -32.02 -8.57
N LYS A 18 -14.61 -31.28 -7.46
CA LYS A 18 -13.88 -31.63 -6.23
C LYS A 18 -14.87 -32.13 -5.20
N GLN A 19 -14.56 -33.26 -4.54
CA GLN A 19 -15.37 -33.90 -3.49
C GLN A 19 -15.53 -33.03 -2.22
N TYR A 20 -15.97 -31.77 -2.39
CA TYR A 20 -16.24 -30.86 -1.28
C TYR A 20 -17.74 -30.69 -1.10
N ALA A 21 -18.32 -31.59 -0.31
CA ALA A 21 -19.70 -31.43 0.20
C ALA A 21 -19.86 -30.22 1.14
N THR A 22 -18.81 -29.40 1.32
CA THR A 22 -18.77 -28.32 2.30
C THR A 22 -17.87 -27.17 1.85
N VAL A 23 -18.27 -25.94 2.13
CA VAL A 23 -17.46 -24.73 1.97
C VAL A 23 -16.07 -24.95 2.62
N PRO A 24 -14.95 -24.69 1.92
CA PRO A 24 -13.61 -24.85 2.48
C PRO A 24 -13.46 -24.16 3.84
N ALA A 25 -12.79 -24.83 4.78
CA ALA A 25 -12.64 -24.34 6.15
C ALA A 25 -12.09 -22.91 6.23
N ARG A 26 -11.14 -22.57 5.35
CA ARG A 26 -10.58 -21.21 5.25
C ARG A 26 -11.61 -20.13 4.89
N ILE A 27 -12.59 -20.46 4.05
CA ILE A 27 -13.66 -19.51 3.70
C ILE A 27 -14.60 -19.31 4.90
N LYS A 28 -14.85 -20.37 5.68
CA LYS A 28 -15.65 -20.28 6.91
C LYS A 28 -14.94 -19.40 7.95
N GLU A 29 -13.64 -19.60 8.15
CA GLU A 29 -12.79 -18.78 9.01
C GLU A 29 -12.85 -17.31 8.61
N PHE A 30 -12.63 -16.98 7.33
CA PHE A 30 -12.73 -15.59 6.85
C PHE A 30 -14.12 -14.97 7.01
N ARG A 31 -15.17 -15.78 6.98
CA ARG A 31 -16.54 -15.33 7.27
C ARG A 31 -16.75 -15.06 8.76
N GLU A 32 -16.25 -15.93 9.64
CA GLU A 32 -16.28 -15.75 11.08
C GLU A 32 -15.54 -14.48 11.47
N ASP A 33 -14.40 -14.20 10.84
CA ASP A 33 -13.62 -12.96 10.98
C ASP A 33 -14.26 -11.76 10.28
N ARG A 34 -15.43 -11.92 9.63
CA ARG A 34 -16.14 -10.89 8.88
C ARG A 34 -15.34 -10.28 7.72
N LEU A 35 -14.36 -10.96 7.18
CA LEU A 35 -13.56 -10.50 6.06
C LEU A 35 -14.20 -10.77 4.71
N VAL A 36 -14.97 -11.87 4.63
CA VAL A 36 -15.77 -12.23 3.45
C VAL A 36 -17.19 -12.59 3.87
N ASP A 37 -18.13 -12.43 2.94
CA ASP A 37 -19.44 -13.06 2.98
C ASP A 37 -19.57 -14.01 1.81
N TYR A 38 -20.41 -15.05 1.94
CA TYR A 38 -20.64 -15.98 0.86
C TYR A 38 -22.09 -16.46 0.78
N ARG A 39 -22.54 -16.80 -0.43
CA ARG A 39 -23.82 -17.44 -0.69
C ARG A 39 -23.61 -18.70 -1.51
N GLU A 40 -24.15 -19.80 -1.04
CA GLU A 40 -24.18 -21.04 -1.80
C GLU A 40 -25.32 -21.00 -2.81
N ARG A 41 -25.04 -21.41 -4.04
CA ARG A 41 -26.04 -21.55 -5.11
C ARG A 41 -26.51 -23.01 -5.20
N ILE A 42 -27.70 -23.18 -5.78
CA ILE A 42 -28.32 -24.51 -5.99
C ILE A 42 -27.43 -25.40 -6.88
N ASP A 43 -26.63 -24.83 -7.76
CA ASP A 43 -25.71 -25.54 -8.66
C ASP A 43 -24.40 -25.99 -8.00
N GLY A 44 -24.21 -25.75 -6.69
CA GLY A 44 -23.00 -26.08 -5.93
C GLY A 44 -21.87 -25.10 -6.09
N THR A 45 -22.11 -23.92 -6.71
CA THR A 45 -21.15 -22.83 -6.73
C THR A 45 -21.30 -21.92 -5.51
N ILE A 46 -20.25 -21.18 -5.19
CA ILE A 46 -20.23 -20.19 -4.09
C ILE A 46 -19.92 -18.82 -4.65
N ASP A 47 -20.78 -17.84 -4.35
CA ASP A 47 -20.48 -16.44 -4.57
C ASP A 47 -19.76 -15.87 -3.35
N LEU A 48 -18.53 -15.46 -3.53
CA LEU A 48 -17.71 -14.79 -2.50
C LEU A 48 -17.76 -13.28 -2.70
N VAL A 49 -18.05 -12.56 -1.62
CA VAL A 49 -18.04 -11.11 -1.57
C VAL A 49 -17.11 -10.67 -0.45
N ILE A 50 -16.06 -9.90 -0.80
CA ILE A 50 -15.20 -9.30 0.21
C ILE A 50 -15.97 -8.18 0.92
N THR A 51 -15.94 -8.18 2.25
CA THR A 51 -16.55 -7.13 3.08
C THR A 51 -15.67 -5.87 3.11
N GLU A 52 -16.18 -4.77 3.67
CA GLU A 52 -15.34 -3.57 3.89
C GLU A 52 -14.19 -3.87 4.87
N ALA A 53 -14.43 -4.67 5.90
CA ALA A 53 -13.37 -5.12 6.82
C ALA A 53 -12.32 -5.97 6.08
N GLY A 54 -12.74 -6.87 5.20
CA GLY A 54 -11.83 -7.67 4.37
C GLY A 54 -11.02 -6.83 3.40
N LYS A 55 -11.63 -5.82 2.78
CA LYS A 55 -10.90 -4.86 1.93
C LYS A 55 -9.84 -4.10 2.71
N PHE A 56 -10.20 -3.59 3.89
CA PHE A 56 -9.26 -2.89 4.75
C PHE A 56 -8.10 -3.79 5.17
N GLN A 57 -8.38 -5.04 5.55
CA GLN A 57 -7.34 -6.01 5.92
C GLN A 57 -6.40 -6.33 4.75
N ALA A 58 -6.94 -6.48 3.53
CA ALA A 58 -6.14 -6.68 2.33
C ALA A 58 -5.23 -5.47 2.04
N LEU A 59 -5.78 -4.25 2.11
CA LEU A 59 -5.00 -3.02 1.93
C LEU A 59 -3.90 -2.88 3.00
N ARG A 60 -4.21 -3.24 4.25
CA ARG A 60 -3.23 -3.24 5.32
C ARG A 60 -2.10 -4.24 5.06
N PHE A 61 -2.44 -5.44 4.60
CA PHE A 61 -1.44 -6.43 4.22
C PHE A 61 -0.54 -5.92 3.08
N ASP A 62 -1.13 -5.26 2.07
CA ASP A 62 -0.38 -4.68 0.96
C ASP A 62 0.58 -3.58 1.45
N ILE A 63 0.15 -2.73 2.38
CA ILE A 63 1.01 -1.72 3.02
C ILE A 63 2.15 -2.40 3.79
N ASP A 64 1.85 -3.38 4.64
CA ASP A 64 2.84 -4.02 5.53
C ASP A 64 3.90 -4.78 4.74
N THR A 65 3.53 -5.39 3.60
CA THR A 65 4.43 -6.18 2.74
C THR A 65 5.04 -5.40 1.58
N MET A 66 4.65 -4.12 1.42
CA MET A 66 5.12 -3.28 0.33
C MET A 66 6.63 -3.09 0.35
N ASN A 67 7.25 -3.26 -0.81
CA ASN A 67 8.66 -2.98 -1.05
C ASN A 67 8.83 -2.21 -2.35
N ILE A 68 9.78 -1.29 -2.37
CA ILE A 68 10.18 -0.60 -3.60
C ILE A 68 11.21 -1.46 -4.32
N LYS A 69 10.95 -1.74 -5.59
CA LYS A 69 11.88 -2.50 -6.42
C LYS A 69 13.15 -1.68 -6.68
N GLN A 70 14.27 -2.10 -6.09
CA GLN A 70 15.55 -1.48 -6.36
C GLN A 70 15.93 -1.70 -7.84
N GLN A 71 16.42 -0.64 -8.47
CA GLN A 71 16.94 -0.71 -9.83
C GLN A 71 18.45 -0.93 -9.80
N THR A 72 18.98 -1.59 -10.84
CA THR A 72 20.42 -1.85 -10.97
C THR A 72 21.23 -0.58 -11.29
N HIS A 73 20.57 0.45 -11.83
CA HIS A 73 21.19 1.72 -12.17
C HIS A 73 20.38 2.88 -11.61
N TRP A 74 21.09 3.83 -11.01
CA TRP A 74 20.50 5.08 -10.61
C TRP A 74 20.39 6.03 -11.81
N ASP A 75 19.24 6.64 -12.00
CA ASP A 75 18.95 7.56 -13.11
C ASP A 75 19.41 9.01 -12.85
N GLY A 76 20.16 9.25 -11.77
CA GLY A 76 20.65 10.58 -11.39
C GLY A 76 19.58 11.48 -10.78
N ARG A 77 18.41 10.95 -10.42
CA ARG A 77 17.33 11.74 -9.82
C ARG A 77 17.03 11.30 -8.40
N TRP A 78 16.81 12.28 -7.53
CA TRP A 78 16.33 12.07 -6.18
C TRP A 78 14.80 12.15 -6.14
N ARG A 79 14.16 11.20 -5.48
CA ARG A 79 12.74 11.22 -5.14
C ARG A 79 12.59 11.79 -3.75
N VAL A 80 11.78 12.82 -3.65
CA VAL A 80 11.62 13.57 -2.40
C VAL A 80 10.15 13.51 -1.99
N VAL A 81 9.93 13.08 -0.76
CA VAL A 81 8.63 13.17 -0.09
C VAL A 81 8.73 14.23 0.98
N LEU A 82 7.93 15.28 0.85
CA LEU A 82 7.86 16.37 1.81
C LEU A 82 6.45 16.60 2.27
N PHE A 83 6.26 16.89 3.55
CA PHE A 83 4.93 16.98 4.12
C PHE A 83 4.81 17.98 5.26
N ASP A 84 3.61 18.55 5.38
CA ASP A 84 3.17 19.36 6.52
C ASP A 84 1.82 18.84 7.02
N ILE A 85 1.87 17.80 7.85
CA ILE A 85 0.70 17.12 8.38
C ILE A 85 0.35 17.72 9.73
N PRO A 86 -0.88 18.27 9.90
CA PRO A 86 -1.29 18.96 11.12
C PRO A 86 -1.33 18.02 12.33
N GLU A 87 -1.21 18.60 13.54
CA GLU A 87 -1.17 17.83 14.80
C GLU A 87 -2.40 16.95 15.02
N LYS A 88 -3.58 17.39 14.55
CA LYS A 88 -4.80 16.57 14.60
C LYS A 88 -4.73 15.24 13.85
N LYS A 89 -3.77 15.10 12.92
CA LYS A 89 -3.47 13.88 12.16
C LYS A 89 -2.11 13.28 12.55
N ARG A 90 -1.63 13.52 13.75
CA ARG A 90 -0.32 13.05 14.24
C ARG A 90 -0.10 11.56 14.02
N GLN A 91 -1.08 10.72 14.32
CA GLN A 91 -0.96 9.27 14.13
C GLN A 91 -0.64 8.90 12.68
N ALA A 92 -1.32 9.52 11.71
CA ALA A 92 -1.05 9.30 10.30
C ALA A 92 0.33 9.85 9.88
N ARG A 93 0.76 10.98 10.46
CA ARG A 93 2.11 11.54 10.26
C ARG A 93 3.20 10.59 10.74
N ASP A 94 3.04 10.07 11.95
CA ASP A 94 4.01 9.16 12.54
C ASP A 94 4.04 7.82 11.74
N ALA A 95 2.87 7.28 11.37
CA ALA A 95 2.77 6.09 10.51
C ALA A 95 3.41 6.30 9.13
N LEU A 96 3.25 7.48 8.50
CA LEU A 96 3.93 7.81 7.25
C LEU A 96 5.46 7.80 7.42
N ARG A 97 5.97 8.43 8.49
CA ARG A 97 7.42 8.48 8.75
C ARG A 97 8.00 7.07 8.94
N ASP A 98 7.32 6.25 9.72
CA ASP A 98 7.74 4.86 9.95
C ASP A 98 7.71 4.07 8.65
N LYS A 99 6.65 4.19 7.86
CA LYS A 99 6.58 3.51 6.56
C LYS A 99 7.64 3.98 5.57
N LEU A 100 7.95 5.27 5.51
CA LEU A 100 9.03 5.77 4.65
C LEU A 100 10.41 5.21 5.08
N ARG A 101 10.66 5.08 6.38
CA ARG A 101 11.88 4.42 6.89
C ARG A 101 11.92 2.95 6.53
N ASP A 102 10.82 2.22 6.69
CA ASP A 102 10.69 0.80 6.32
C ASP A 102 10.92 0.58 4.82
N LEU A 103 10.49 1.53 3.97
CA LEU A 103 10.73 1.52 2.53
C LEU A 103 12.16 1.91 2.15
N GLY A 104 13.00 2.26 3.13
CA GLY A 104 14.41 2.58 2.93
C GLY A 104 14.70 4.05 2.56
N PHE A 105 13.76 4.95 2.76
CA PHE A 105 14.02 6.38 2.58
C PHE A 105 15.00 6.92 3.63
N PHE A 106 15.85 7.83 3.21
CA PHE A 106 16.70 8.60 4.11
C PHE A 106 15.90 9.79 4.66
N GLU A 107 15.85 9.92 5.99
CA GLU A 107 15.25 11.09 6.65
C GLU A 107 16.21 12.28 6.57
N PHE A 108 16.00 13.12 5.58
CA PHE A 108 16.83 14.30 5.35
C PHE A 108 16.52 15.42 6.35
N GLN A 109 15.23 15.59 6.65
CA GLN A 109 14.71 16.47 7.71
C GLN A 109 13.43 15.84 8.28
N LYS A 110 12.94 16.34 9.44
CA LYS A 110 11.75 15.78 10.13
C LYS A 110 10.54 15.54 9.23
N SER A 111 10.39 16.32 8.16
CA SER A 111 9.25 16.23 7.21
C SER A 111 9.72 16.14 5.75
N VAL A 112 10.98 15.72 5.53
CA VAL A 112 11.59 15.56 4.20
C VAL A 112 12.35 14.25 4.15
N PHE A 113 11.93 13.38 3.24
CA PHE A 113 12.52 12.06 3.02
C PHE A 113 12.99 11.93 1.59
N ILE A 114 14.13 11.29 1.38
CA ILE A 114 14.78 11.18 0.07
C ILE A 114 15.07 9.72 -0.26
N TYR A 115 14.83 9.34 -1.52
CA TYR A 115 15.09 8.01 -2.05
C TYR A 115 15.64 8.09 -3.48
N PRO A 116 16.52 7.18 -3.91
CA PRO A 116 17.17 7.30 -5.23
C PRO A 116 16.36 6.71 -6.39
N TYR A 117 15.44 5.79 -6.14
CA TYR A 117 14.76 5.05 -7.19
C TYR A 117 13.29 5.47 -7.37
N PRO A 118 12.70 5.26 -8.57
CA PRO A 118 11.28 5.51 -8.80
C PRO A 118 10.38 4.75 -7.82
N CYS A 119 9.44 5.46 -7.21
CA CYS A 119 8.55 4.93 -6.17
C CYS A 119 7.22 5.69 -6.07
N GLU A 120 6.84 6.42 -7.11
CA GLU A 120 5.65 7.26 -7.08
C GLU A 120 4.36 6.45 -6.83
N GLN A 121 4.26 5.25 -7.39
CA GLN A 121 3.08 4.40 -7.23
C GLN A 121 2.94 3.92 -5.78
N GLU A 122 4.04 3.48 -5.18
CA GLU A 122 4.09 3.05 -3.79
C GLU A 122 3.75 4.19 -2.84
N ILE A 123 4.32 5.38 -3.07
CA ILE A 123 4.01 6.56 -2.28
C ILE A 123 2.55 6.95 -2.43
N ASN A 124 2.01 7.00 -3.64
CA ASN A 124 0.61 7.31 -3.87
C ASN A 124 -0.32 6.35 -3.11
N PHE A 125 -0.02 5.06 -3.11
CA PHE A 125 -0.79 4.06 -2.36
C PHE A 125 -0.74 4.32 -0.84
N VAL A 126 0.45 4.60 -0.29
CA VAL A 126 0.64 4.97 1.14
C VAL A 126 -0.18 6.20 1.51
N LEU A 127 -0.16 7.25 0.67
CA LEU A 127 -0.87 8.50 0.92
C LEU A 127 -2.40 8.33 0.89
N GLU A 128 -2.90 7.46 0.04
CA GLU A 128 -4.33 7.11 -0.01
C GLU A 128 -4.74 6.29 1.21
N PHE A 129 -3.94 5.30 1.58
CA PHE A 129 -4.23 4.46 2.74
C PHE A 129 -4.32 5.26 4.04
N PHE A 130 -3.42 6.21 4.26
CA PHE A 130 -3.43 7.08 5.45
C PHE A 130 -4.32 8.31 5.33
N GLU A 131 -4.97 8.55 4.18
CA GLU A 131 -5.82 9.71 3.89
C GLU A 131 -5.12 11.06 4.14
N ILE A 132 -3.87 11.17 3.70
CA ILE A 132 -3.01 12.34 3.92
C ILE A 132 -2.50 13.00 2.64
N ARG A 133 -3.01 12.63 1.48
CA ARG A 133 -2.57 13.14 0.17
C ARG A 133 -2.48 14.67 0.12
N ASN A 134 -3.42 15.38 0.74
CA ASN A 134 -3.48 16.85 0.71
C ASN A 134 -2.36 17.54 1.51
N TYR A 135 -1.60 16.81 2.29
CA TYR A 135 -0.55 17.33 3.17
C TYR A 135 0.85 16.89 2.74
N VAL A 136 0.95 16.12 1.66
CA VAL A 136 2.19 15.49 1.22
C VAL A 136 2.44 15.82 -0.25
N HIS A 137 3.67 16.16 -0.57
CA HIS A 137 4.13 16.39 -1.93
C HIS A 137 5.20 15.37 -2.29
N TYR A 138 5.13 14.86 -3.50
CA TYR A 138 6.17 14.06 -4.12
C TYR A 138 6.84 14.89 -5.20
N ALA A 139 8.17 14.89 -5.22
CA ALA A 139 8.94 15.62 -6.20
C ALA A 139 10.13 14.79 -6.70
N GLU A 140 10.55 15.03 -7.93
CA GLU A 140 11.80 14.53 -8.48
C GLU A 140 12.80 15.68 -8.65
N LEU A 141 14.02 15.51 -8.13
CA LEU A 141 15.08 16.49 -8.24
C LEU A 141 16.21 15.90 -9.09
N SER A 142 16.58 16.61 -10.16
CA SER A 142 17.76 16.27 -10.97
C SER A 142 19.08 16.78 -10.38
N LYS A 143 19.00 17.68 -9.40
CA LYS A 143 20.17 18.23 -8.72
C LYS A 143 19.83 18.55 -7.27
N LEU A 144 20.69 18.10 -6.39
CA LEU A 144 20.65 18.42 -4.96
C LEU A 144 22.06 18.84 -4.54
N THR A 145 22.17 19.98 -3.87
CA THR A 145 23.47 20.45 -3.35
C THR A 145 23.89 19.60 -2.15
N ASN A 146 25.18 19.33 -2.03
CA ASN A 146 25.75 18.55 -0.92
C ASN A 146 25.16 17.13 -0.81
N ASP A 147 24.91 16.46 -1.93
CA ASP A 147 24.33 15.12 -1.98
C ASP A 147 25.34 13.97 -1.72
N ALA A 148 26.61 14.28 -1.56
CA ALA A 148 27.65 13.27 -1.32
C ALA A 148 27.34 12.33 -0.13
N PRO A 149 26.82 12.77 1.03
CA PRO A 149 26.43 11.88 2.11
C PRO A 149 25.28 10.94 1.73
N LEU A 150 24.31 11.40 0.89
CA LEU A 150 23.22 10.59 0.39
C LEU A 150 23.72 9.52 -0.60
N LYS A 151 24.61 9.91 -1.52
CA LYS A 151 25.23 8.97 -2.45
C LYS A 151 26.01 7.88 -1.69
N LEU A 152 26.74 8.26 -0.66
CA LEU A 152 27.45 7.29 0.19
C LEU A 152 26.46 6.35 0.91
N HIS A 153 25.38 6.91 1.47
CA HIS A 153 24.36 6.14 2.19
C HIS A 153 23.68 5.09 1.29
N PHE A 154 23.38 5.47 0.04
CA PHE A 154 22.73 4.58 -0.92
C PHE A 154 23.70 3.80 -1.82
N HIS A 155 25.00 3.88 -1.58
CA HIS A 155 26.05 3.25 -2.38
C HIS A 155 25.97 3.63 -3.87
N LEU A 156 25.69 4.90 -4.16
CA LEU A 156 25.56 5.44 -5.51
C LEU A 156 26.88 6.03 -6.02
N PRO A 157 27.08 6.11 -7.36
CA PRO A 157 28.25 6.72 -7.97
C PRO A 157 28.35 8.23 -7.77
#